data_03c2bc03872a18d6c9cf77a14814ff43
#
_entry.id   03c2bc03872a18d6c9cf77a14814ff43
#
_cell.length_a   1.000
_cell.length_b   1.000
_cell.length_c   1.000
_cell.angle_alpha   90.00
_cell.angle_beta   90.00
_cell.angle_gamma   90.00
#
_symmetry.space_group_name_H-M   'P 1'
#
loop_
_entity.id
_entity.type
_entity.pdbx_description
1 polymer ?
#
loop_
_entity_poly.entity_id
_entity_poly.type
_entity_poly.pdbx_seq_one_letter_code
_entity_poly.pdbx_strand_id
1 'polypeptide(L)'
;MRKSLYLALLGSMIISTAIAGDVTGRVKYIGKPPKAKRLRMDADPVCAASHKETALAESFIVDADGNLANVIVYLNDVSFNGNPPTTPATLDQSGCIYSPHIFAVMAGQQIDILNGDKTMHNIHALPKVNKEFNKGMPKSLKKISTVFKKAEDVFVIKCDVHPWMKSYTRVFDHPYFAVTNTDGTFNISNVPDGTYEIIAWQEKFGSKRTQSQSITVKGGKATANFNFERPDRKSVV
;
A
#
# COMPACT_ATOMS: atom_id res chain seq x y z
N MET A 1 -7.10 -9.27 75.44
CA MET A 1 -6.32 -8.65 74.35
C MET A 1 -6.35 -9.57 73.14
N ARG A 2 -7.19 -9.28 72.14
CA ARG A 2 -7.30 -10.06 70.87
C ARG A 2 -6.38 -9.43 69.83
N LYS A 3 -5.38 -10.18 69.37
CA LYS A 3 -4.50 -9.78 68.26
C LYS A 3 -5.19 -10.16 66.96
N SER A 4 -5.64 -9.16 66.17
CA SER A 4 -6.14 -9.36 64.81
C SER A 4 -4.95 -9.50 63.88
N LEU A 5 -4.87 -10.64 63.22
CA LEU A 5 -3.85 -10.92 62.17
C LEU A 5 -4.43 -10.44 60.83
N TYR A 6 -3.88 -9.37 60.26
CA TYR A 6 -4.22 -8.93 58.92
C TYR A 6 -3.37 -9.72 57.91
N LEU A 7 -4.03 -10.59 57.18
CA LEU A 7 -3.44 -11.33 56.06
C LEU A 7 -3.46 -10.42 54.82
N ALA A 8 -2.30 -9.89 54.46
CA ALA A 8 -2.16 -9.11 53.24
C ALA A 8 -2.11 -10.07 52.01
N LEU A 9 -3.18 -10.11 51.24
CA LEU A 9 -3.17 -10.76 49.91
C LEU A 9 -2.33 -9.90 48.94
N LEU A 10 -1.13 -10.32 48.62
CA LEU A 10 -0.37 -9.81 47.45
C LEU A 10 -1.00 -10.41 46.17
N GLY A 11 -1.83 -9.64 45.52
CA GLY A 11 -2.30 -9.95 44.16
C GLY A 11 -1.15 -9.82 43.17
N SER A 12 -0.63 -10.94 42.67
CA SER A 12 0.31 -10.95 41.54
C SER A 12 -0.38 -10.44 40.28
N MET A 13 -0.08 -9.22 39.89
CA MET A 13 -0.52 -8.64 38.61
C MET A 13 0.29 -9.32 37.49
N ILE A 14 -0.32 -10.31 36.82
CA ILE A 14 0.28 -10.93 35.63
C ILE A 14 0.23 -9.90 34.53
N ILE A 15 1.36 -9.24 34.26
CA ILE A 15 1.53 -8.39 33.08
C ILE A 15 1.67 -9.36 31.89
N SER A 16 0.57 -9.58 31.17
CA SER A 16 0.59 -10.26 29.88
C SER A 16 1.28 -9.33 28.89
N THR A 17 2.53 -9.60 28.56
CA THR A 17 3.21 -8.96 27.43
C THR A 17 2.52 -9.45 26.16
N ALA A 18 1.79 -8.58 25.47
CA ALA A 18 1.28 -8.89 24.15
C ALA A 18 2.47 -9.17 23.22
N ILE A 19 2.59 -10.41 22.77
CA ILE A 19 3.59 -10.80 21.78
C ILE A 19 3.09 -10.24 20.44
N ALA A 20 3.88 -9.37 19.84
CA ALA A 20 3.62 -8.88 18.49
C ALA A 20 4.46 -9.69 17.49
N GLY A 21 3.93 -9.91 16.31
CA GLY A 21 4.59 -10.72 15.32
C GLY A 21 4.41 -10.27 13.89
N ASP A 22 4.91 -11.08 12.98
CA ASP A 22 4.88 -10.80 11.56
C ASP A 22 3.84 -11.66 10.85
N VAL A 23 3.05 -11.02 9.99
CA VAL A 23 2.20 -11.69 9.00
C VAL A 23 2.91 -11.65 7.66
N THR A 24 3.38 -12.78 7.21
CA THR A 24 4.09 -12.91 5.93
C THR A 24 3.27 -13.68 4.92
N GLY A 25 3.57 -13.51 3.65
CA GLY A 25 2.92 -14.30 2.62
C GLY A 25 3.32 -13.91 1.21
N ARG A 26 2.60 -14.48 0.27
CA ARG A 26 2.82 -14.28 -1.15
C ARG A 26 1.49 -14.14 -1.88
N VAL A 27 1.47 -13.24 -2.85
CA VAL A 27 0.33 -13.06 -3.75
C VAL A 27 0.70 -13.58 -5.13
N LYS A 28 -0.17 -14.40 -5.71
CA LYS A 28 0.00 -14.96 -7.06
C LYS A 28 -1.15 -14.57 -7.97
N TYR A 29 -0.87 -14.57 -9.25
CA TYR A 29 -1.86 -14.55 -10.31
C TYR A 29 -1.95 -15.94 -10.95
N ILE A 30 -3.15 -16.48 -11.01
CA ILE A 30 -3.44 -17.77 -11.63
C ILE A 30 -3.90 -17.56 -13.07
N GLY A 31 -3.26 -18.22 -14.00
CA GLY A 31 -3.54 -18.13 -15.43
C GLY A 31 -2.50 -17.35 -16.22
N LYS A 32 -2.76 -17.13 -17.50
CA LYS A 32 -1.85 -16.40 -18.39
C LYS A 32 -1.96 -14.90 -18.14
N PRO A 33 -0.87 -14.23 -17.70
CA PRO A 33 -0.91 -12.79 -17.50
C PRO A 33 -1.09 -12.06 -18.83
N PRO A 34 -1.81 -10.93 -18.84
CA PRO A 34 -1.90 -10.09 -20.02
C PRO A 34 -0.52 -9.49 -20.35
N LYS A 35 -0.28 -9.22 -21.62
CA LYS A 35 0.93 -8.47 -22.01
C LYS A 35 0.94 -7.10 -21.34
N ALA A 36 2.09 -6.71 -20.79
CA ALA A 36 2.28 -5.38 -20.23
C ALA A 36 2.05 -4.31 -21.30
N LYS A 37 1.29 -3.28 -20.95
CA LYS A 37 0.99 -2.18 -21.85
C LYS A 37 2.18 -1.23 -21.93
N ARG A 38 2.61 -0.88 -23.15
CA ARG A 38 3.63 0.15 -23.38
C ARG A 38 3.08 1.53 -23.04
N LEU A 39 3.86 2.33 -22.34
CA LEU A 39 3.55 3.74 -22.12
C LEU A 39 3.97 4.54 -23.36
N ARG A 40 3.05 5.37 -23.86
CA ARG A 40 3.34 6.25 -25.01
C ARG A 40 3.73 7.62 -24.46
N MET A 41 5.03 7.92 -24.53
CA MET A 41 5.62 9.14 -23.98
C MET A 41 6.06 10.13 -25.07
N ASP A 42 5.73 9.84 -26.32
CA ASP A 42 6.19 10.58 -27.52
C ASP A 42 5.67 12.04 -27.55
N ALA A 43 4.63 12.35 -26.79
CA ALA A 43 4.10 13.71 -26.69
C ALA A 43 5.02 14.69 -25.93
N ASP A 44 5.95 14.18 -25.10
CA ASP A 44 6.97 14.97 -24.41
C ASP A 44 8.37 14.42 -24.75
N PRO A 45 9.22 15.18 -25.46
CA PRO A 45 10.56 14.72 -25.85
C PRO A 45 11.47 14.40 -24.66
N VAL A 46 11.30 15.08 -23.51
CA VAL A 46 12.08 14.79 -22.29
C VAL A 46 11.69 13.43 -21.75
N CYS A 47 10.39 13.12 -21.71
CA CYS A 47 9.89 11.84 -21.28
C CYS A 47 10.29 10.70 -22.23
N ALA A 48 10.15 10.93 -23.54
CA ALA A 48 10.57 9.95 -24.54
C ALA A 48 12.07 9.60 -24.44
N ALA A 49 12.91 10.59 -24.14
CA ALA A 49 14.36 10.40 -23.98
C ALA A 49 14.80 9.87 -22.63
N SER A 50 13.91 9.79 -21.64
CA SER A 50 14.25 9.37 -20.27
C SER A 50 14.43 7.85 -20.12
N HIS A 51 13.97 7.06 -21.08
CA HIS A 51 14.05 5.61 -21.08
C HIS A 51 14.87 5.08 -22.25
N LYS A 52 15.85 4.19 -21.96
CA LYS A 52 16.60 3.47 -23.01
C LYS A 52 15.71 2.45 -23.73
N GLU A 53 14.78 1.86 -22.99
CA GLU A 53 13.79 0.91 -23.50
C GLU A 53 12.38 1.46 -23.28
N THR A 54 11.41 0.93 -24.02
CA THR A 54 10.02 1.35 -23.85
C THR A 54 9.52 1.06 -22.43
N ALA A 55 9.14 2.10 -21.68
CA ALA A 55 8.54 1.95 -20.36
C ALA A 55 7.21 1.19 -20.44
N LEU A 56 6.98 0.33 -19.47
CA LEU A 56 5.77 -0.49 -19.35
C LEU A 56 4.90 0.00 -18.21
N ALA A 57 3.59 -0.15 -18.36
CA ALA A 57 2.64 0.17 -17.30
C ALA A 57 2.78 -0.83 -16.14
N GLU A 58 2.90 -0.32 -14.93
CA GLU A 58 3.06 -1.11 -13.70
C GLU A 58 1.73 -1.57 -13.07
N SER A 59 0.63 -1.34 -13.77
CA SER A 59 -0.71 -1.67 -13.29
C SER A 59 -0.96 -3.17 -13.10
N PHE A 60 -0.11 -4.04 -13.66
CA PHE A 60 -0.21 -5.49 -13.51
C PHE A 60 1.13 -6.14 -13.80
N ILE A 61 1.92 -6.34 -12.75
CA ILE A 61 3.26 -6.94 -12.83
C ILE A 61 3.18 -8.35 -12.30
N VAL A 62 3.42 -9.33 -13.18
CA VAL A 62 3.47 -10.75 -12.84
C VAL A 62 4.80 -11.30 -13.35
N ASP A 63 5.55 -11.97 -12.50
CA ASP A 63 6.80 -12.62 -12.88
C ASP A 63 6.59 -13.98 -13.57
N ALA A 64 7.67 -14.66 -13.90
CA ALA A 64 7.62 -15.97 -14.59
C ALA A 64 6.98 -17.08 -13.72
N ASP A 65 7.03 -16.95 -12.39
CA ASP A 65 6.48 -17.91 -11.43
C ASP A 65 5.02 -17.59 -11.03
N GLY A 66 4.44 -16.56 -11.67
CA GLY A 66 3.07 -16.10 -11.40
C GLY A 66 2.97 -15.21 -10.17
N ASN A 67 4.07 -14.72 -9.60
CA ASN A 67 4.03 -13.83 -8.45
C ASN A 67 3.54 -12.43 -8.86
N LEU A 68 2.61 -11.86 -8.07
CA LEU A 68 1.91 -10.61 -8.40
C LEU A 68 2.40 -9.48 -7.51
N ALA A 69 3.04 -8.48 -8.12
CA ALA A 69 3.46 -7.27 -7.46
C ALA A 69 2.34 -6.20 -7.38
N ASN A 70 2.61 -5.13 -6.64
CA ASN A 70 1.71 -3.97 -6.52
C ASN A 70 0.32 -4.35 -5.98
N VAL A 71 0.28 -5.24 -4.99
CA VAL A 71 -0.92 -5.61 -4.23
C VAL A 71 -0.84 -4.98 -2.85
N ILE A 72 -1.84 -4.22 -2.44
CA ILE A 72 -1.97 -3.76 -1.05
C ILE A 72 -2.57 -4.91 -0.24
N VAL A 73 -1.85 -5.37 0.78
CA VAL A 73 -2.30 -6.39 1.74
C VAL A 73 -2.42 -5.73 3.10
N TYR A 74 -3.56 -5.90 3.78
CA TYR A 74 -3.82 -5.22 5.05
C TYR A 74 -4.78 -6.00 5.94
N LEU A 75 -4.71 -5.74 7.24
CA LEU A 75 -5.70 -6.22 8.20
C LEU A 75 -6.92 -5.30 8.20
N ASN A 76 -8.12 -5.89 8.23
CA ASN A 76 -9.38 -5.16 8.26
C ASN A 76 -9.82 -4.92 9.71
N ASP A 77 -10.47 -3.77 9.95
CA ASP A 77 -11.13 -3.41 11.22
C ASP A 77 -10.24 -3.57 12.48
N VAL A 78 -8.97 -3.16 12.38
CA VAL A 78 -8.03 -3.22 13.51
C VAL A 78 -7.92 -1.85 14.17
N SER A 79 -8.18 -1.81 15.48
CA SER A 79 -7.95 -0.61 16.27
C SER A 79 -6.46 -0.40 16.56
N PHE A 80 -6.00 0.84 16.40
CA PHE A 80 -4.63 1.24 16.71
C PHE A 80 -4.62 2.61 17.39
N ASN A 81 -3.97 2.70 18.54
CA ASN A 81 -3.91 3.93 19.33
C ASN A 81 -2.50 4.60 19.28
N GLY A 82 -1.66 4.18 18.35
CA GLY A 82 -0.33 4.76 18.18
C GLY A 82 -0.30 5.95 17.23
N ASN A 83 0.89 6.51 17.06
CA ASN A 83 1.12 7.61 16.13
C ASN A 83 1.53 7.09 14.75
N PRO A 84 1.28 7.87 13.67
CA PRO A 84 1.83 7.55 12.36
C PRO A 84 3.36 7.61 12.38
N PRO A 85 4.04 6.93 11.43
CA PRO A 85 5.47 7.01 11.28
C PRO A 85 5.95 8.45 11.11
N THR A 86 7.05 8.82 11.77
CA THR A 86 7.70 10.12 11.60
C THR A 86 8.54 10.20 10.33
N THR A 87 8.94 9.05 9.80
CA THR A 87 9.62 8.96 8.50
C THR A 87 8.62 9.23 7.38
N PRO A 88 8.87 10.23 6.52
CA PRO A 88 8.01 10.50 5.38
C PRO A 88 7.97 9.32 4.39
N ALA A 89 6.79 9.06 3.83
CA ALA A 89 6.69 8.27 2.62
C ALA A 89 7.15 9.11 1.42
N THR A 90 7.64 8.48 0.37
CA THR A 90 8.11 9.17 -0.83
C THR A 90 7.29 8.77 -2.04
N LEU A 91 6.86 9.76 -2.83
CA LEU A 91 6.34 9.58 -4.17
C LEU A 91 7.22 10.41 -5.12
N ASP A 92 7.99 9.73 -5.97
CA ASP A 92 8.90 10.39 -6.91
C ASP A 92 8.32 10.47 -8.32
N GLN A 93 8.66 11.53 -9.03
CA GLN A 93 8.39 11.76 -10.44
C GLN A 93 9.75 11.70 -11.15
N SER A 94 10.10 10.51 -11.62
CA SER A 94 11.38 10.26 -12.28
C SER A 94 11.18 9.38 -13.49
N GLY A 95 11.75 9.80 -14.63
CA GLY A 95 11.50 9.15 -15.92
C GLY A 95 10.05 9.32 -16.41
N CYS A 96 9.39 10.40 -16.01
CA CYS A 96 7.98 10.66 -16.33
C CYS A 96 7.03 9.52 -15.91
N ILE A 97 7.32 8.91 -14.78
CA ILE A 97 6.45 7.97 -14.09
C ILE A 97 6.38 8.35 -12.61
N TYR A 98 5.32 7.94 -11.92
CA TYR A 98 5.26 7.97 -10.46
C TYR A 98 5.83 6.68 -9.88
N SER A 99 6.75 6.81 -8.95
CA SER A 99 7.33 5.70 -8.21
C SER A 99 7.21 5.96 -6.69
N PRO A 100 6.61 5.01 -5.95
CA PRO A 100 6.04 3.75 -6.39
C PRO A 100 4.68 3.92 -7.11
N HIS A 101 4.32 2.95 -7.94
CA HIS A 101 3.01 2.90 -8.61
C HIS A 101 1.87 2.67 -7.63
N ILE A 102 2.10 1.83 -6.62
CA ILE A 102 1.16 1.58 -5.52
C ILE A 102 1.90 1.84 -4.21
N PHE A 103 1.30 2.62 -3.31
CA PHE A 103 1.80 2.79 -1.96
C PHE A 103 0.66 2.94 -0.95
N ALA A 104 1.00 2.80 0.32
CA ALA A 104 0.06 2.96 1.41
C ALA A 104 0.73 3.76 2.53
N VAL A 105 -0.05 4.55 3.24
CA VAL A 105 0.42 5.41 4.32
C VAL A 105 -0.56 5.38 5.49
N MET A 106 -0.10 5.80 6.66
CA MET A 106 -1.02 6.09 7.77
C MET A 106 -1.58 7.51 7.67
N ALA A 107 -2.78 7.68 8.17
CA ALA A 107 -3.38 9.00 8.37
C ALA A 107 -2.45 9.85 9.26
N GLY A 108 -2.12 11.06 8.81
CA GLY A 108 -1.16 11.94 9.50
C GLY A 108 0.31 11.72 9.10
N GLN A 109 0.67 10.67 8.40
CA GLN A 109 2.04 10.48 7.89
C GLN A 109 2.34 11.49 6.78
N GLN A 110 3.52 12.10 6.86
CA GLN A 110 4.01 13.00 5.79
C GLN A 110 4.35 12.20 4.53
N ILE A 111 4.00 12.77 3.38
CA ILE A 111 4.39 12.27 2.06
C ILE A 111 5.24 13.35 1.40
N ASP A 112 6.50 13.02 1.08
CA ASP A 112 7.38 13.85 0.28
C ASP A 112 7.20 13.48 -1.20
N ILE A 113 6.82 14.47 -1.98
CA ILE A 113 6.60 14.32 -3.41
C ILE A 113 7.76 15.00 -4.13
N LEU A 114 8.53 14.23 -4.89
CA LEU A 114 9.72 14.70 -5.58
C LEU A 114 9.47 14.91 -7.06
N ASN A 115 10.26 15.80 -7.69
CA ASN A 115 10.36 15.91 -9.16
C ASN A 115 11.84 15.85 -9.55
N GLY A 116 12.30 14.65 -9.93
CA GLY A 116 13.64 14.38 -10.44
C GLY A 116 13.82 14.81 -11.90
N ASP A 117 12.76 14.93 -12.67
CA ASP A 117 12.80 15.16 -14.11
C ASP A 117 13.15 16.59 -14.51
N LYS A 118 13.54 16.76 -15.77
CA LYS A 118 13.86 18.05 -16.40
C LYS A 118 12.64 18.69 -17.07
N THR A 119 11.44 18.14 -16.84
CA THR A 119 10.18 18.64 -17.37
C THR A 119 9.21 18.99 -16.24
N MET A 120 8.08 19.61 -16.60
CA MET A 120 7.01 19.94 -15.67
C MET A 120 6.09 18.74 -15.48
N HIS A 121 5.76 18.45 -14.22
CA HIS A 121 4.69 17.56 -13.85
C HIS A 121 3.67 18.28 -12.96
N ASN A 122 2.57 17.62 -12.61
CA ASN A 122 1.70 18.05 -11.52
C ASN A 122 1.25 16.83 -10.71
N ILE A 123 0.91 17.09 -9.46
CA ILE A 123 0.30 16.12 -8.57
C ILE A 123 -1.17 16.47 -8.42
N HIS A 124 -2.03 15.66 -9.00
CA HIS A 124 -3.48 15.74 -8.86
C HIS A 124 -3.97 14.53 -8.07
N ALA A 125 -4.11 14.69 -6.76
CA ALA A 125 -4.65 13.68 -5.86
C ALA A 125 -6.17 13.82 -5.82
N LEU A 126 -6.89 12.70 -6.03
CA LEU A 126 -8.35 12.63 -6.14
C LEU A 126 -8.96 11.78 -5.00
N PRO A 127 -8.74 12.13 -3.72
CA PRO A 127 -9.39 11.48 -2.59
C PRO A 127 -10.88 11.83 -2.56
N LYS A 128 -11.68 11.04 -1.83
CA LYS A 128 -13.11 11.30 -1.59
C LYS A 128 -13.40 11.78 -0.17
N VAL A 129 -12.52 11.43 0.78
CA VAL A 129 -12.64 11.75 2.21
C VAL A 129 -11.66 12.85 2.64
N ASN A 130 -10.44 12.78 2.14
CA ASN A 130 -9.44 13.83 2.34
C ASN A 130 -9.65 14.98 1.35
N LYS A 131 -8.93 16.09 1.54
CA LYS A 131 -9.00 17.22 0.64
C LYS A 131 -8.28 16.91 -0.67
N GLU A 132 -8.99 17.03 -1.79
CA GLU A 132 -8.41 17.05 -3.14
C GLU A 132 -7.42 18.20 -3.29
N PHE A 133 -6.33 17.97 -4.02
CA PHE A 133 -5.41 19.00 -4.44
C PHE A 133 -4.80 18.72 -5.81
N ASN A 134 -4.51 19.79 -6.54
CA ASN A 134 -3.78 19.75 -7.80
C ASN A 134 -2.66 20.80 -7.75
N LYS A 135 -1.41 20.36 -7.85
CA LYS A 135 -0.25 21.21 -7.69
C LYS A 135 0.77 20.98 -8.80
N GLY A 136 1.07 22.03 -9.55
CA GLY A 136 2.13 22.01 -10.55
C GLY A 136 3.51 21.91 -9.89
N MET A 137 4.38 21.10 -10.50
CA MET A 137 5.78 20.94 -10.11
C MET A 137 6.68 21.19 -11.32
N PRO A 138 7.02 22.48 -11.62
CA PRO A 138 7.99 22.77 -12.66
C PRO A 138 9.35 22.15 -12.31
N LYS A 139 10.22 21.99 -13.32
CA LYS A 139 11.56 21.38 -13.15
C LYS A 139 12.42 21.98 -12.03
N SER A 140 12.16 23.24 -11.66
CA SER A 140 12.86 23.94 -10.58
C SER A 140 12.32 23.58 -9.19
N LEU A 141 11.10 23.09 -9.07
CA LEU A 141 10.48 22.69 -7.79
C LEU A 141 10.72 21.20 -7.53
N LYS A 142 11.76 20.89 -6.75
CA LYS A 142 12.25 19.52 -6.56
C LYS A 142 11.48 18.71 -5.54
N LYS A 143 10.74 19.39 -4.64
CA LYS A 143 10.02 18.71 -3.55
C LYS A 143 8.87 19.55 -3.06
N ILE A 144 7.76 18.88 -2.78
CA ILE A 144 6.66 19.38 -1.93
C ILE A 144 6.32 18.31 -0.91
N SER A 145 5.65 18.68 0.17
CA SER A 145 5.17 17.74 1.18
C SER A 145 3.67 17.90 1.37
N THR A 146 3.00 16.80 1.66
CA THR A 146 1.56 16.76 1.96
C THR A 146 1.26 15.74 3.05
N VAL A 147 0.04 15.78 3.58
CA VAL A 147 -0.47 14.85 4.59
C VAL A 147 -1.94 14.58 4.32
N PHE A 148 -2.35 13.33 4.25
CA PHE A 148 -3.74 12.90 4.32
C PHE A 148 -4.11 12.62 5.78
N LYS A 149 -5.12 13.34 6.30
CA LYS A 149 -5.43 13.36 7.73
C LYS A 149 -6.42 12.27 8.17
N LYS A 150 -7.10 11.64 7.23
CA LYS A 150 -8.15 10.65 7.50
C LYS A 150 -7.88 9.36 6.74
N ALA A 151 -8.19 8.22 7.36
CA ALA A 151 -8.21 6.94 6.66
C ALA A 151 -9.19 6.99 5.48
N GLU A 152 -8.79 6.40 4.37
CA GLU A 152 -9.56 6.43 3.13
C GLU A 152 -9.18 5.25 2.24
N ASP A 153 -10.16 4.70 1.54
CA ASP A 153 -9.96 3.64 0.54
C ASP A 153 -9.09 4.13 -0.62
N VAL A 154 -8.68 3.21 -1.47
CA VAL A 154 -7.76 3.50 -2.56
C VAL A 154 -8.29 4.59 -3.48
N PHE A 155 -7.48 5.61 -3.71
CA PHE A 155 -7.70 6.66 -4.68
C PHE A 155 -6.49 6.88 -5.59
N VAL A 156 -6.71 7.55 -6.71
CA VAL A 156 -5.66 7.82 -7.71
C VAL A 156 -4.98 9.15 -7.44
N ILE A 157 -3.68 9.15 -7.68
CA ILE A 157 -2.86 10.35 -7.90
C ILE A 157 -2.42 10.31 -9.36
N LYS A 158 -2.67 11.38 -10.12
CA LYS A 158 -2.37 11.46 -11.56
C LYS A 158 -1.63 12.75 -11.92
N CYS A 159 -0.99 12.73 -13.07
CA CYS A 159 -0.51 13.92 -13.73
C CYS A 159 -1.49 14.32 -14.84
N ASP A 160 -1.90 15.59 -14.87
CA ASP A 160 -2.78 16.11 -15.94
C ASP A 160 -1.99 16.48 -17.20
N VAL A 161 -0.67 16.71 -17.07
CA VAL A 161 0.24 16.96 -18.19
C VAL A 161 0.58 15.66 -18.93
N HIS A 162 0.78 14.58 -18.19
CA HIS A 162 1.22 13.29 -18.71
C HIS A 162 0.20 12.19 -18.34
N PRO A 163 -0.79 11.91 -19.20
CA PRO A 163 -1.92 11.04 -18.87
C PRO A 163 -1.56 9.60 -18.48
N TRP A 164 -0.36 9.16 -18.84
CA TRP A 164 0.15 7.83 -18.46
C TRP A 164 0.67 7.77 -17.02
N MET A 165 1.02 8.91 -16.41
CA MET A 165 1.52 8.97 -15.01
C MET A 165 0.36 8.82 -14.03
N LYS A 166 0.32 7.69 -13.36
CA LYS A 166 -0.66 7.38 -12.32
C LYS A 166 0.01 6.59 -11.19
N SER A 167 -0.40 6.90 -9.98
CA SER A 167 -0.12 6.11 -8.80
C SER A 167 -1.41 5.96 -8.00
N TYR A 168 -1.50 4.93 -7.17
CA TYR A 168 -2.64 4.71 -6.29
C TYR A 168 -2.16 4.64 -4.86
N THR A 169 -2.91 5.24 -3.97
CA THR A 169 -2.61 5.20 -2.54
C THR A 169 -3.86 4.85 -1.73
N ARG A 170 -3.64 4.17 -0.62
CA ARG A 170 -4.62 3.97 0.45
C ARG A 170 -4.11 4.61 1.73
N VAL A 171 -4.99 5.23 2.49
CA VAL A 171 -4.67 5.82 3.78
C VAL A 171 -5.30 4.99 4.88
N PHE A 172 -4.48 4.48 5.79
CA PHE A 172 -4.90 3.65 6.91
C PHE A 172 -4.87 4.43 8.24
N ASP A 173 -5.66 4.03 9.20
CA ASP A 173 -5.61 4.49 10.59
C ASP A 173 -4.76 3.60 11.50
N HIS A 174 -4.13 2.57 10.93
CA HIS A 174 -3.25 1.61 11.60
C HIS A 174 -2.05 1.25 10.72
N PRO A 175 -0.95 0.70 11.26
CA PRO A 175 0.25 0.34 10.51
C PRO A 175 0.23 -1.06 9.86
N TYR A 176 -0.85 -1.83 10.01
CA TYR A 176 -0.88 -3.24 9.63
C TYR A 176 -1.23 -3.43 8.16
N PHE A 177 -0.35 -2.97 7.30
CA PHE A 177 -0.45 -3.12 5.84
C PHE A 177 0.93 -3.27 5.21
N ALA A 178 0.96 -3.80 4.00
CA ALA A 178 2.14 -3.89 3.15
C ALA A 178 1.74 -3.79 1.68
N VAL A 179 2.70 -3.49 0.81
CA VAL A 179 2.57 -3.64 -0.64
C VAL A 179 3.49 -4.75 -1.09
N THR A 180 3.02 -5.65 -1.95
CA THR A 180 3.84 -6.78 -2.40
C THR A 180 5.02 -6.32 -3.24
N ASN A 181 6.17 -6.95 -3.00
CA ASN A 181 7.39 -6.80 -3.79
C ASN A 181 7.22 -7.39 -5.21
N THR A 182 8.23 -7.24 -6.04
CA THR A 182 8.25 -7.78 -7.42
C THR A 182 8.12 -9.30 -7.48
N ASP A 183 8.52 -10.00 -6.43
CA ASP A 183 8.37 -11.46 -6.27
C ASP A 183 7.06 -11.86 -5.58
N GLY A 184 6.11 -10.91 -5.41
CA GLY A 184 4.80 -11.13 -4.80
C GLY A 184 4.82 -11.31 -3.29
N THR A 185 5.97 -11.25 -2.61
CA THR A 185 6.05 -11.37 -1.16
C THR A 185 5.63 -10.10 -0.45
N PHE A 186 5.10 -10.25 0.77
CA PHE A 186 4.82 -9.15 1.69
C PHE A 186 5.15 -9.52 3.14
N ASN A 187 5.37 -8.51 3.97
CA ASN A 187 5.51 -8.64 5.41
C ASN A 187 4.78 -7.49 6.12
N ILE A 188 3.83 -7.82 7.00
CA ILE A 188 3.17 -6.89 7.91
C ILE A 188 3.72 -7.15 9.30
N SER A 189 4.50 -6.20 9.81
CA SER A 189 5.22 -6.39 11.07
C SER A 189 4.44 -5.89 12.29
N ASN A 190 4.83 -6.39 13.46
CA ASN A 190 4.33 -5.96 14.77
C ASN A 190 2.82 -6.13 14.96
N VAL A 191 2.23 -7.14 14.35
CA VAL A 191 0.81 -7.49 14.53
C VAL A 191 0.62 -8.16 15.88
N PRO A 192 -0.26 -7.67 16.75
CA PRO A 192 -0.57 -8.33 18.03
C PRO A 192 -1.16 -9.73 17.82
N ASP A 193 -0.99 -10.61 18.79
CA ASP A 193 -1.68 -11.91 18.79
C ASP A 193 -3.19 -11.70 18.73
N GLY A 194 -3.88 -12.43 17.85
CA GLY A 194 -5.31 -12.27 17.60
C GLY A 194 -5.77 -12.94 16.32
N THR A 195 -7.08 -12.91 16.09
CA THR A 195 -7.68 -13.36 14.83
C THR A 195 -8.16 -12.16 14.04
N TYR A 196 -7.77 -12.10 12.78
CA TYR A 196 -8.00 -10.95 11.90
C TYR A 196 -8.54 -11.40 10.54
N GLU A 197 -9.31 -10.54 9.91
CA GLU A 197 -9.52 -10.61 8.48
C GLU A 197 -8.37 -9.90 7.78
N ILE A 198 -7.68 -10.59 6.86
CA ILE A 198 -6.64 -10.01 6.01
C ILE A 198 -7.15 -9.91 4.59
N ILE A 199 -6.96 -8.74 3.98
CA ILE A 199 -7.48 -8.40 2.65
C ILE A 199 -6.32 -8.07 1.71
N ALA A 200 -6.44 -8.52 0.46
CA ALA A 200 -5.54 -8.16 -0.64
C ALA A 200 -6.32 -7.41 -1.72
N TRP A 201 -5.83 -6.22 -2.10
CA TRP A 201 -6.38 -5.38 -3.16
C TRP A 201 -5.37 -5.20 -4.29
N GLN A 202 -5.84 -5.29 -5.53
CA GLN A 202 -5.04 -5.07 -6.72
C GLN A 202 -5.78 -4.19 -7.73
N GLU A 203 -5.08 -3.24 -8.37
CA GLU A 203 -5.64 -2.21 -9.25
C GLU A 203 -6.60 -2.75 -10.34
N LYS A 204 -6.20 -3.81 -11.05
CA LYS A 204 -7.00 -4.35 -12.16
C LYS A 204 -8.23 -5.13 -11.73
N PHE A 205 -8.26 -5.54 -10.47
CA PHE A 205 -9.43 -6.19 -9.88
C PHE A 205 -10.33 -5.19 -9.15
N GLY A 206 -9.75 -4.10 -8.64
CA GLY A 206 -10.48 -3.05 -7.92
C GLY A 206 -11.11 -3.53 -6.61
N SER A 207 -11.90 -2.65 -5.97
CA SER A 207 -12.49 -2.95 -4.66
C SER A 207 -13.61 -4.01 -4.69
N LYS A 208 -14.16 -4.31 -5.86
CA LYS A 208 -15.22 -5.34 -6.01
C LYS A 208 -14.69 -6.78 -6.05
N ARG A 209 -13.38 -6.96 -6.19
CA ARG A 209 -12.72 -8.27 -6.33
C ARG A 209 -11.47 -8.37 -5.48
N THR A 210 -11.52 -7.79 -4.29
CA THR A 210 -10.53 -8.05 -3.24
C THR A 210 -10.60 -9.53 -2.87
N GLN A 211 -9.44 -10.06 -2.45
CA GLN A 211 -9.38 -11.38 -1.83
C GLN A 211 -9.32 -11.18 -0.32
N SER A 212 -10.04 -11.98 0.45
CA SER A 212 -9.93 -11.94 1.91
C SER A 212 -9.90 -13.34 2.51
N GLN A 213 -9.31 -13.45 3.68
CA GLN A 213 -9.29 -14.65 4.50
C GLN A 213 -9.12 -14.32 5.97
N SER A 214 -9.53 -15.24 6.85
CA SER A 214 -9.25 -15.13 8.28
C SER A 214 -7.88 -15.72 8.59
N ILE A 215 -7.10 -15.02 9.44
CA ILE A 215 -5.81 -15.50 9.95
C ILE A 215 -5.78 -15.39 11.47
N THR A 216 -5.01 -16.26 12.12
CA THR A 216 -4.71 -16.17 13.54
C THR A 216 -3.22 -15.94 13.72
N VAL A 217 -2.85 -14.79 14.30
CA VAL A 217 -1.49 -14.48 14.75
C VAL A 217 -1.34 -15.04 16.15
N LYS A 218 -0.40 -15.96 16.35
CA LYS A 218 -0.13 -16.59 17.64
C LYS A 218 1.36 -16.83 17.81
N GLY A 219 1.91 -16.36 18.93
CA GLY A 219 3.35 -16.52 19.20
C GLY A 219 4.22 -15.77 18.18
N GLY A 220 3.73 -14.65 17.67
CA GLY A 220 4.48 -13.77 16.81
C GLY A 220 4.58 -14.16 15.33
N LYS A 221 3.72 -15.06 14.81
CA LYS A 221 3.76 -15.46 13.40
C LYS A 221 2.39 -15.82 12.84
N ALA A 222 2.13 -15.40 11.59
CA ALA A 222 1.07 -15.93 10.76
C ALA A 222 1.50 -15.89 9.27
N THR A 223 0.86 -16.71 8.44
CA THR A 223 1.09 -16.72 7.00
C THR A 223 -0.24 -16.60 6.27
N ALA A 224 -0.28 -15.73 5.25
CA ALA A 224 -1.43 -15.56 4.35
C ALA A 224 -0.96 -15.55 2.90
N ASN A 225 -1.54 -16.40 2.07
CA ASN A 225 -1.27 -16.40 0.63
C ASN A 225 -2.56 -16.10 -0.13
N PHE A 226 -2.44 -15.36 -1.24
CA PHE A 226 -3.57 -14.98 -2.05
C PHE A 226 -3.37 -15.37 -3.51
N ASN A 227 -4.48 -15.75 -4.15
CA ASN A 227 -4.50 -16.06 -5.57
C ASN A 227 -5.53 -15.18 -6.27
N PHE A 228 -5.08 -14.36 -7.21
CA PHE A 228 -5.94 -13.61 -8.09
C PHE A 228 -6.12 -14.35 -9.41
N GLU A 229 -7.36 -14.43 -9.87
CA GLU A 229 -7.71 -15.06 -11.14
C GLU A 229 -8.74 -14.19 -11.87
N ARG A 230 -8.60 -14.05 -13.18
CA ARG A 230 -9.66 -13.43 -13.97
C ARG A 230 -10.81 -14.41 -14.13
N PRO A 231 -12.04 -13.97 -13.89
CA PRO A 231 -13.19 -14.82 -14.21
C PRO A 231 -13.18 -15.15 -15.70
N ASP A 232 -13.45 -16.39 -16.02
CA ASP A 232 -13.65 -16.82 -17.39
C ASP A 232 -14.70 -15.94 -18.06
N ARG A 233 -14.46 -15.51 -19.29
CA ARG A 233 -15.41 -14.70 -20.07
C ARG A 233 -16.78 -15.37 -20.24
N LYS A 234 -16.87 -16.67 -19.95
CA LYS A 234 -18.09 -17.48 -20.06
C LYS A 234 -18.96 -17.50 -18.79
N SER A 235 -18.47 -16.97 -17.65
CA SER A 235 -19.23 -16.98 -16.38
C SER A 235 -19.98 -15.66 -16.09
N VAL A 236 -20.06 -14.77 -17.07
CA VAL A 236 -20.86 -13.53 -16.99
C VAL A 236 -22.02 -13.67 -17.97
N VAL A 237 -23.02 -14.48 -17.58
CA VAL A 237 -24.35 -14.54 -18.20
C VAL A 237 -25.37 -14.19 -17.12
#